data_bccfdc8cac218612e84f574b13ebd887
#
_entry.id   bccfdc8cac218612e84f574b13ebd887
#
_cell.length_a   1.000
_cell.length_b   1.000
_cell.length_c   1.000
_cell.angle_alpha   90.00
_cell.angle_beta   90.00
_cell.angle_gamma   90.00
#
_symmetry.space_group_name_H-M   'P 1'
#
loop_
_entity.id
_entity.type
_entity.pdbx_description
1 polymer ?
#
loop_
_entity_poly.entity_id
_entity_poly.type
_entity_poly.pdbx_seq_one_letter_code
_entity_poly.pdbx_strand_id
1 'polypeptide(L)'
;MAKSILRDVAAVAGVSLRTASRVLNDDPRVAIDTRARVKQAMRDLKFTPDSMARSLRAGTDTAVGMVVESVADPFFSAMVAAVEQAESTNGKSVLVASTHRDDARERDVVAQMLSRRVSGMLLAPTTGDHAWLQTNTPLVLVDRATPGLEADVVCIDDAAAAADAVDHLVAHGHRLIAYISDYPLVPTSRARLAGYRRAMAAHGLTADPRFIRAECPDATSAAAATRDLLAGNDSDPPTALLSAATRCSLGVVPTLHAIGRTDIALVCFGDFAMADLLQPGVTVVDHSAEAVGAAAATRLAERIAHPDLPASIIHVPVRLIPRGSGELRP
;
A
#
# COMPACT_ATOMS: atom_id res chain seq x y z
N MET A 1 17.89 -36.15 -9.19
CA MET A 1 18.03 -36.69 -7.81
C MET A 1 16.67 -36.66 -7.14
N ALA A 2 16.22 -37.71 -6.49
CA ALA A 2 14.97 -37.71 -5.75
C ALA A 2 15.06 -36.73 -4.56
N LYS A 3 14.01 -35.96 -4.34
CA LYS A 3 13.91 -34.99 -3.21
C LYS A 3 13.87 -35.80 -1.91
N SER A 4 14.82 -35.55 -0.96
CA SER A 4 14.86 -36.24 0.34
C SER A 4 13.55 -35.95 1.10
N ILE A 5 12.98 -36.95 1.73
CA ILE A 5 11.75 -36.86 2.52
C ILE A 5 12.06 -37.00 4.02
N LEU A 6 11.13 -36.60 4.88
CA LEU A 6 11.33 -36.65 6.35
C LEU A 6 11.62 -38.06 6.86
N ARG A 7 11.19 -39.12 6.14
CA ARG A 7 11.49 -40.51 6.45
C ARG A 7 12.99 -40.80 6.30
N ASP A 8 13.64 -40.25 5.29
CA ASP A 8 15.07 -40.40 5.05
C ASP A 8 15.88 -39.72 6.16
N VAL A 9 15.44 -38.51 6.59
CA VAL A 9 16.05 -37.83 7.75
C VAL A 9 15.91 -38.65 9.01
N ALA A 10 14.76 -39.26 9.27
CA ALA A 10 14.52 -40.09 10.44
C ALA A 10 15.45 -41.34 10.41
N ALA A 11 15.60 -41.98 9.24
CA ALA A 11 16.48 -43.13 9.06
C ALA A 11 17.95 -42.76 9.31
N VAL A 12 18.47 -41.70 8.73
CA VAL A 12 19.85 -41.22 8.91
C VAL A 12 20.13 -40.82 10.36
N ALA A 13 19.16 -40.13 11.00
CA ALA A 13 19.28 -39.70 12.40
C ALA A 13 19.10 -40.84 13.41
N GLY A 14 18.69 -42.05 12.98
CA GLY A 14 18.40 -43.18 13.87
C GLY A 14 17.24 -42.93 14.84
N VAL A 15 16.17 -42.29 14.35
CA VAL A 15 14.98 -41.95 15.14
C VAL A 15 13.68 -42.33 14.43
N SER A 16 12.58 -42.40 15.18
CA SER A 16 11.27 -42.59 14.56
C SER A 16 10.85 -41.33 13.73
N LEU A 17 10.01 -41.56 12.71
CA LEU A 17 9.42 -40.47 11.92
C LEU A 17 8.70 -39.44 12.80
N ARG A 18 8.05 -39.93 13.88
CA ARG A 18 7.39 -39.08 14.88
C ARG A 18 8.41 -38.21 15.62
N THR A 19 9.57 -38.75 15.99
CA THR A 19 10.62 -37.96 16.66
C THR A 19 11.24 -36.94 15.71
N ALA A 20 11.52 -37.30 14.45
CA ALA A 20 12.00 -36.38 13.45
C ALA A 20 10.97 -35.21 13.20
N SER A 21 9.69 -35.54 13.15
CA SER A 21 8.60 -34.55 13.03
C SER A 21 8.53 -33.63 14.25
N ARG A 22 8.75 -34.13 15.47
CA ARG A 22 8.77 -33.31 16.69
C ARG A 22 9.96 -32.35 16.71
N VAL A 23 11.15 -32.80 16.24
CA VAL A 23 12.31 -31.90 16.09
C VAL A 23 12.04 -30.82 15.04
N LEU A 24 11.40 -31.17 13.93
CA LEU A 24 11.04 -30.23 12.88
C LEU A 24 10.06 -29.12 13.37
N ASN A 25 9.23 -29.46 14.36
CA ASN A 25 8.27 -28.55 14.98
C ASN A 25 8.79 -27.93 16.29
N ASP A 26 10.10 -27.99 16.54
CA ASP A 26 10.79 -27.46 17.73
C ASP A 26 10.17 -27.88 19.08
N ASP A 27 9.53 -29.07 19.16
CA ASP A 27 8.94 -29.59 20.39
C ASP A 27 9.99 -29.64 21.52
N PRO A 28 9.80 -28.87 22.63
CA PRO A 28 10.80 -28.77 23.70
C PRO A 28 11.03 -30.10 24.45
N ARG A 29 10.13 -31.05 24.30
CA ARG A 29 10.23 -32.36 24.96
C ARG A 29 11.22 -33.31 24.28
N VAL A 30 11.85 -32.94 23.16
CA VAL A 30 12.88 -33.73 22.52
C VAL A 30 14.24 -33.42 23.12
N ALA A 31 14.96 -34.48 23.55
CA ALA A 31 16.30 -34.38 24.13
C ALA A 31 17.28 -33.66 23.17
N ILE A 32 18.18 -32.85 23.75
CA ILE A 32 19.13 -31.97 23.03
C ILE A 32 19.97 -32.79 22.04
N ASP A 33 20.51 -33.94 22.45
CA ASP A 33 21.34 -34.79 21.58
C ASP A 33 20.54 -35.37 20.39
N THR A 34 19.31 -35.77 20.63
CA THR A 34 18.40 -36.25 19.58
C THR A 34 18.08 -35.12 18.58
N ARG A 35 17.84 -33.94 19.09
CA ARG A 35 17.61 -32.74 18.25
C ARG A 35 18.84 -32.42 17.38
N ALA A 36 20.05 -32.48 17.96
CA ALA A 36 21.30 -32.25 17.24
C ALA A 36 21.50 -33.25 16.09
N ARG A 37 21.29 -34.55 16.35
CA ARG A 37 21.38 -35.62 15.33
C ARG A 37 20.40 -35.43 14.19
N VAL A 38 19.15 -35.10 14.48
CA VAL A 38 18.14 -34.89 13.44
C VAL A 38 18.48 -33.64 12.62
N LYS A 39 18.89 -32.52 13.25
CA LYS A 39 19.32 -31.31 12.54
C LYS A 39 20.57 -31.56 11.67
N GLN A 40 21.49 -32.42 12.10
CA GLN A 40 22.63 -32.81 11.28
C GLN A 40 22.20 -33.63 10.06
N ALA A 41 21.35 -34.65 10.25
CA ALA A 41 20.81 -35.45 9.14
C ALA A 41 20.04 -34.58 8.11
N MET A 42 19.31 -33.54 8.57
CA MET A 42 18.65 -32.58 7.67
C MET A 42 19.66 -31.85 6.79
N ARG A 43 20.79 -31.40 7.37
CA ARG A 43 21.87 -30.70 6.61
C ARG A 43 22.53 -31.65 5.61
N ASP A 44 22.88 -32.84 6.03
CA ASP A 44 23.59 -33.83 5.21
C ASP A 44 22.77 -34.25 3.98
N LEU A 45 21.47 -34.41 4.18
CA LEU A 45 20.51 -34.75 3.13
C LEU A 45 20.01 -33.55 2.32
N LYS A 46 20.46 -32.34 2.65
CA LYS A 46 19.90 -31.09 2.09
C LYS A 46 18.37 -31.08 2.15
N PHE A 47 17.83 -31.65 3.23
CA PHE A 47 16.39 -31.77 3.41
C PHE A 47 15.79 -30.36 3.65
N THR A 48 14.92 -29.98 2.76
CA THR A 48 14.10 -28.78 2.94
C THR A 48 12.70 -29.21 3.37
N PRO A 49 12.22 -28.74 4.54
CA PRO A 49 10.86 -29.04 4.98
C PRO A 49 9.86 -28.64 3.90
N ASP A 50 8.94 -29.52 3.58
CA ASP A 50 7.84 -29.19 2.67
C ASP A 50 6.84 -28.31 3.43
N SER A 51 6.80 -27.02 3.10
CA SER A 51 5.86 -26.05 3.67
C SER A 51 4.41 -26.50 3.42
N MET A 52 4.14 -27.06 2.25
CA MET A 52 2.81 -27.53 1.87
C MET A 52 2.35 -28.70 2.76
N ALA A 53 3.26 -29.63 3.11
CA ALA A 53 2.97 -30.74 4.04
C ALA A 53 2.79 -30.25 5.49
N ARG A 54 3.38 -29.10 5.86
CA ARG A 54 3.18 -28.45 7.16
C ARG A 54 1.83 -27.75 7.20
N SER A 55 1.50 -26.95 6.18
CA SER A 55 0.23 -26.26 6.00
C SER A 55 -0.96 -27.22 6.01
N LEU A 56 -0.83 -28.36 5.33
CA LEU A 56 -1.85 -29.43 5.34
C LEU A 56 -2.13 -30.01 6.74
N ARG A 57 -1.14 -30.04 7.63
CA ARG A 57 -1.33 -30.51 9.02
C ARG A 57 -1.82 -29.41 9.97
N ALA A 58 -1.43 -28.18 9.73
CA ALA A 58 -1.85 -26.99 10.51
C ALA A 58 -3.21 -26.45 10.06
N GLY A 59 -3.70 -26.85 8.88
CA GLY A 59 -4.94 -26.36 8.29
C GLY A 59 -4.83 -24.98 7.64
N THR A 60 -3.68 -24.26 7.82
CA THR A 60 -3.41 -22.94 7.26
C THR A 60 -1.99 -22.86 6.72
N ASP A 61 -1.77 -22.03 5.71
CA ASP A 61 -0.42 -21.71 5.22
C ASP A 61 0.29 -20.78 6.23
N THR A 62 1.61 -20.74 6.17
CA THR A 62 2.45 -19.77 6.87
C THR A 62 2.57 -18.45 6.07
N ALA A 63 1.76 -18.26 5.05
CA ALA A 63 1.76 -17.08 4.21
C ALA A 63 0.57 -16.17 4.48
N VAL A 64 0.79 -14.85 4.36
CA VAL A 64 -0.24 -13.82 4.30
C VAL A 64 -0.44 -13.43 2.84
N GLY A 65 -1.69 -13.31 2.39
CA GLY A 65 -2.02 -12.76 1.08
C GLY A 65 -2.04 -11.24 1.11
N MET A 66 -1.49 -10.58 0.10
CA MET A 66 -1.61 -9.14 -0.08
C MET A 66 -2.01 -8.84 -1.52
N VAL A 67 -3.20 -8.28 -1.68
CA VAL A 67 -3.78 -7.91 -2.97
C VAL A 67 -3.79 -6.40 -3.08
N VAL A 68 -3.05 -5.85 -4.04
CA VAL A 68 -2.88 -4.41 -4.23
C VAL A 68 -3.25 -3.99 -5.65
N GLU A 69 -3.39 -2.71 -5.89
CA GLU A 69 -3.68 -2.20 -7.23
C GLU A 69 -2.53 -2.50 -8.20
N SER A 70 -1.30 -2.14 -7.83
CA SER A 70 -0.09 -2.41 -8.62
C SER A 70 1.16 -2.35 -7.76
N VAL A 71 2.02 -3.36 -7.84
CA VAL A 71 3.35 -3.33 -7.21
C VAL A 71 4.32 -2.35 -7.91
N ALA A 72 3.97 -1.85 -9.08
CA ALA A 72 4.74 -0.80 -9.75
C ALA A 72 4.45 0.62 -9.20
N ASP A 73 3.37 0.78 -8.44
CA ASP A 73 3.07 2.04 -7.77
C ASP A 73 3.95 2.18 -6.51
N PRO A 74 4.71 3.28 -6.35
CA PRO A 74 5.60 3.47 -5.21
C PRO A 74 4.92 3.35 -3.84
N PHE A 75 3.68 3.82 -3.71
CA PHE A 75 2.91 3.70 -2.48
C PHE A 75 2.64 2.23 -2.12
N PHE A 76 2.12 1.45 -3.06
CA PHE A 76 1.85 0.04 -2.79
C PHE A 76 3.12 -0.78 -2.64
N SER A 77 4.21 -0.48 -3.36
CA SER A 77 5.47 -1.21 -3.20
C SER A 77 6.12 -0.98 -1.83
N ALA A 78 6.09 0.25 -1.31
CA ALA A 78 6.57 0.57 0.04
C ALA A 78 5.69 -0.09 1.12
N MET A 79 4.37 -0.10 0.94
CA MET A 79 3.43 -0.80 1.84
C MET A 79 3.70 -2.31 1.86
N VAL A 80 3.91 -2.94 0.69
CA VAL A 80 4.27 -4.37 0.59
C VAL A 80 5.56 -4.66 1.35
N ALA A 81 6.59 -3.84 1.17
CA ALA A 81 7.86 -4.00 1.87
C ALA A 81 7.71 -3.92 3.41
N ALA A 82 6.87 -3.00 3.90
CA ALA A 82 6.59 -2.87 5.33
C ALA A 82 5.83 -4.10 5.89
N VAL A 83 4.86 -4.61 5.14
CA VAL A 83 4.15 -5.84 5.51
C VAL A 83 5.08 -7.05 5.50
N GLU A 84 5.94 -7.17 4.48
CA GLU A 84 6.93 -8.24 4.40
C GLU A 84 7.89 -8.21 5.60
N GLN A 85 8.39 -7.03 5.96
CA GLN A 85 9.25 -6.85 7.12
C GLN A 85 8.55 -7.28 8.42
N ALA A 86 7.29 -6.89 8.61
CA ALA A 86 6.50 -7.25 9.79
C ALA A 86 6.24 -8.77 9.85
N GLU A 87 5.83 -9.38 8.75
CA GLU A 87 5.49 -10.80 8.71
C GLU A 87 6.73 -11.72 8.76
N SER A 88 7.88 -11.26 8.23
CA SER A 88 9.14 -12.02 8.29
C SER A 88 9.61 -12.25 9.73
N THR A 89 9.38 -11.31 10.64
CA THR A 89 9.69 -11.47 12.08
C THR A 89 8.86 -12.57 12.73
N ASN A 90 7.68 -12.86 12.17
CA ASN A 90 6.77 -13.93 12.60
C ASN A 90 7.01 -15.25 11.82
N GLY A 91 8.06 -15.31 10.98
CA GLY A 91 8.39 -16.46 10.15
C GLY A 91 7.37 -16.75 9.04
N LYS A 92 6.59 -15.75 8.64
CA LYS A 92 5.61 -15.85 7.55
C LYS A 92 6.15 -15.21 6.27
N SER A 93 5.66 -15.68 5.13
CA SER A 93 5.89 -15.08 3.82
C SER A 93 4.70 -14.25 3.40
N VAL A 94 4.92 -13.28 2.50
CA VAL A 94 3.83 -12.51 1.89
C VAL A 94 3.68 -12.95 0.43
N LEU A 95 2.45 -13.31 0.04
CA LEU A 95 2.07 -13.58 -1.34
C LEU A 95 1.41 -12.35 -1.90
N VAL A 96 2.03 -11.71 -2.87
CA VAL A 96 1.54 -10.45 -3.45
C VAL A 96 0.91 -10.68 -4.82
N ALA A 97 -0.23 -10.04 -5.08
CA ALA A 97 -0.86 -9.98 -6.39
C ALA A 97 -1.35 -8.58 -6.71
N SER A 98 -1.28 -8.20 -8.00
CA SER A 98 -1.78 -6.92 -8.50
C SER A 98 -3.09 -7.10 -9.26
N THR A 99 -4.08 -6.24 -8.97
CA THR A 99 -5.38 -6.24 -9.64
C THR A 99 -5.40 -5.40 -10.92
N HIS A 100 -4.52 -4.40 -11.01
CA HIS A 100 -4.53 -3.39 -12.07
C HIS A 100 -5.88 -2.67 -12.22
N ARG A 101 -6.64 -2.53 -11.11
CA ARG A 101 -8.00 -1.96 -11.04
C ARG A 101 -9.06 -2.72 -11.85
N ASP A 102 -8.80 -3.99 -12.12
CA ASP A 102 -9.73 -4.88 -12.82
C ASP A 102 -10.47 -5.72 -11.77
N ASP A 103 -11.79 -5.54 -11.67
CA ASP A 103 -12.66 -6.23 -10.71
C ASP A 103 -12.71 -7.76 -10.95
N ALA A 104 -12.63 -8.19 -12.23
CA ALA A 104 -12.59 -9.61 -12.55
C ALA A 104 -11.26 -10.24 -12.09
N ARG A 105 -10.15 -9.55 -12.36
CA ARG A 105 -8.84 -9.97 -11.90
C ARG A 105 -8.73 -9.97 -10.38
N GLU A 106 -9.37 -9.02 -9.69
CA GLU A 106 -9.41 -9.02 -8.22
C GLU A 106 -10.07 -10.28 -7.69
N ARG A 107 -11.23 -10.66 -8.25
CA ARG A 107 -11.93 -11.90 -7.87
C ARG A 107 -11.04 -13.13 -8.07
N ASP A 108 -10.34 -13.20 -9.20
CA ASP A 108 -9.45 -14.31 -9.52
C ASP A 108 -8.28 -14.41 -8.55
N VAL A 109 -7.58 -13.29 -8.26
CA VAL A 109 -6.42 -13.34 -7.36
C VAL A 109 -6.83 -13.58 -5.92
N VAL A 110 -7.97 -13.03 -5.47
CA VAL A 110 -8.53 -13.33 -4.14
C VAL A 110 -8.88 -14.82 -4.04
N ALA A 111 -9.55 -15.40 -5.03
CA ALA A 111 -9.86 -16.82 -5.06
C ALA A 111 -8.58 -17.68 -5.02
N GLN A 112 -7.52 -17.28 -5.70
CA GLN A 112 -6.22 -17.93 -5.64
C GLN A 112 -5.60 -17.88 -4.23
N MET A 113 -5.65 -16.72 -3.54
CA MET A 113 -5.17 -16.58 -2.16
C MET A 113 -5.96 -17.50 -1.21
N LEU A 114 -7.29 -17.51 -1.32
CA LEU A 114 -8.16 -18.37 -0.52
C LEU A 114 -7.90 -19.87 -0.79
N SER A 115 -7.69 -20.25 -2.06
CA SER A 115 -7.36 -21.65 -2.41
C SER A 115 -6.03 -22.11 -1.85
N ARG A 116 -5.07 -21.20 -1.67
CA ARG A 116 -3.78 -21.45 -1.00
C ARG A 116 -3.89 -21.48 0.52
N ARG A 117 -5.07 -21.15 1.08
CA ARG A 117 -5.33 -21.13 2.53
C ARG A 117 -4.37 -20.21 3.27
N VAL A 118 -4.14 -18.99 2.73
CA VAL A 118 -3.37 -17.97 3.44
C VAL A 118 -3.90 -17.77 4.86
N SER A 119 -3.02 -17.49 5.80
CA SER A 119 -3.40 -17.31 7.22
C SER A 119 -4.24 -16.06 7.46
N GLY A 120 -4.18 -15.10 6.54
CA GLY A 120 -4.94 -13.87 6.51
C GLY A 120 -4.66 -13.11 5.22
N MET A 121 -5.44 -12.08 4.93
CA MET A 121 -5.35 -11.32 3.70
C MET A 121 -5.44 -9.82 3.95
N LEU A 122 -4.56 -9.05 3.30
CA LEU A 122 -4.64 -7.60 3.14
C LEU A 122 -5.16 -7.32 1.72
N LEU A 123 -6.16 -6.48 1.58
CA LEU A 123 -6.79 -6.16 0.30
C LEU A 123 -6.92 -4.65 0.13
N ALA A 124 -6.31 -4.07 -0.91
CA ALA A 124 -6.64 -2.76 -1.44
C ALA A 124 -7.74 -2.94 -2.49
N PRO A 125 -9.03 -2.72 -2.14
CA PRO A 125 -10.13 -3.11 -3.00
C PRO A 125 -10.21 -2.25 -4.26
N THR A 126 -10.69 -2.83 -5.37
CA THR A 126 -11.10 -2.09 -6.56
C THR A 126 -12.33 -1.21 -6.28
N THR A 127 -12.91 -0.58 -7.29
CA THR A 127 -14.03 0.37 -7.10
C THR A 127 -15.39 -0.31 -7.03
N GLY A 128 -15.46 -1.61 -7.28
CA GLY A 128 -16.71 -2.37 -7.30
C GLY A 128 -17.30 -2.67 -5.92
N ASP A 129 -18.49 -3.27 -5.91
CA ASP A 129 -19.12 -3.82 -4.71
C ASP A 129 -18.48 -5.16 -4.36
N HIS A 130 -18.14 -5.35 -3.07
CA HIS A 130 -17.45 -6.54 -2.57
C HIS A 130 -18.35 -7.51 -1.79
N ALA A 131 -19.66 -7.41 -1.90
CA ALA A 131 -20.62 -8.37 -1.29
C ALA A 131 -20.38 -9.82 -1.74
N TRP A 132 -19.67 -10.02 -2.87
CA TRP A 132 -19.25 -11.33 -3.36
C TRP A 132 -18.19 -12.00 -2.49
N LEU A 133 -17.41 -11.23 -1.73
CA LEU A 133 -16.29 -11.74 -0.92
C LEU A 133 -16.83 -12.28 0.41
N GLN A 134 -17.28 -13.53 0.39
CA GLN A 134 -17.69 -14.27 1.57
C GLN A 134 -16.51 -15.18 1.99
N THR A 135 -15.88 -14.90 3.12
CA THR A 135 -14.71 -15.67 3.59
C THR A 135 -14.62 -15.71 5.11
N ASN A 136 -14.12 -16.83 5.63
CA ASN A 136 -13.70 -16.96 7.03
C ASN A 136 -12.20 -16.65 7.22
N THR A 137 -11.47 -16.39 6.13
CA THR A 137 -10.07 -15.97 6.22
C THR A 137 -10.01 -14.57 6.81
N PRO A 138 -9.22 -14.33 7.86
CA PRO A 138 -9.00 -13.01 8.43
C PRO A 138 -8.63 -12.00 7.34
N LEU A 139 -9.36 -10.87 7.30
CA LEU A 139 -9.25 -9.86 6.25
C LEU A 139 -9.12 -8.47 6.85
N VAL A 140 -8.20 -7.68 6.31
CA VAL A 140 -8.08 -6.24 6.56
C VAL A 140 -8.00 -5.52 5.23
N LEU A 141 -8.84 -4.52 5.05
CA LEU A 141 -8.77 -3.62 3.91
C LEU A 141 -7.67 -2.58 4.14
N VAL A 142 -6.95 -2.22 3.10
CA VAL A 142 -5.90 -1.20 3.13
C VAL A 142 -6.21 -0.09 2.13
N ASP A 143 -5.76 1.13 2.44
CA ASP A 143 -5.94 2.34 1.63
C ASP A 143 -7.40 2.86 1.61
N ARG A 144 -8.41 1.99 1.53
CA ARG A 144 -9.82 2.39 1.41
C ARG A 144 -10.80 1.31 1.84
N ALA A 145 -11.96 1.76 2.30
CA ALA A 145 -13.14 0.91 2.47
C ALA A 145 -13.82 0.62 1.12
N THR A 146 -14.70 -0.37 1.11
CA THR A 146 -15.52 -0.71 -0.06
C THR A 146 -16.95 -1.04 0.34
N PRO A 147 -17.94 -0.76 -0.52
CA PRO A 147 -19.33 -1.19 -0.30
C PRO A 147 -19.45 -2.73 -0.23
N GLY A 148 -20.46 -3.19 0.50
CA GLY A 148 -20.84 -4.61 0.54
C GLY A 148 -19.93 -5.50 1.39
N LEU A 149 -18.91 -4.96 2.05
CA LEU A 149 -17.97 -5.72 2.88
C LEU A 149 -17.71 -5.00 4.20
N GLU A 150 -18.09 -5.63 5.31
CA GLU A 150 -17.75 -5.18 6.65
C GLU A 150 -16.44 -5.86 7.09
N ALA A 151 -15.36 -5.09 7.16
CA ALA A 151 -14.04 -5.54 7.53
C ALA A 151 -13.26 -4.41 8.22
N ASP A 152 -12.13 -4.76 8.86
CA ASP A 152 -11.19 -3.74 9.31
C ASP A 152 -10.64 -2.95 8.12
N VAL A 153 -10.42 -1.65 8.33
CA VAL A 153 -9.84 -0.77 7.31
C VAL A 153 -8.67 -0.02 7.93
N VAL A 154 -7.51 -0.05 7.27
CA VAL A 154 -6.36 0.80 7.61
C VAL A 154 -6.16 1.77 6.46
N CYS A 155 -6.40 3.04 6.72
CA CYS A 155 -6.37 4.11 5.73
C CYS A 155 -5.92 5.43 6.35
N ILE A 156 -5.91 6.48 5.54
CA ILE A 156 -5.72 7.87 5.99
C ILE A 156 -7.03 8.67 5.84
N ASP A 157 -7.08 9.87 6.39
CA ASP A 157 -8.12 10.86 6.02
C ASP A 157 -7.66 11.64 4.79
N ASP A 158 -7.96 11.09 3.61
CA ASP A 158 -7.61 11.70 2.32
C ASP A 158 -8.17 13.11 2.15
N ALA A 159 -9.38 13.36 2.68
CA ALA A 159 -10.02 14.66 2.53
C ALA A 159 -9.37 15.71 3.43
N ALA A 160 -9.03 15.37 4.67
CA ALA A 160 -8.28 16.25 5.57
C ALA A 160 -6.88 16.52 5.01
N ALA A 161 -6.18 15.48 4.57
CA ALA A 161 -4.83 15.59 4.01
C ALA A 161 -4.76 16.50 2.76
N ALA A 162 -5.76 16.42 1.87
CA ALA A 162 -5.86 17.32 0.72
C ALA A 162 -6.22 18.76 1.13
N ALA A 163 -7.03 18.93 2.18
CA ALA A 163 -7.34 20.25 2.72
C ALA A 163 -6.09 20.91 3.32
N ASP A 164 -5.29 20.17 4.09
CA ASP A 164 -4.02 20.67 4.67
C ASP A 164 -3.05 21.17 3.58
N ALA A 165 -3.00 20.49 2.44
CA ALA A 165 -2.20 20.94 1.29
C ALA A 165 -2.68 22.26 0.71
N VAL A 166 -4.01 22.46 0.58
CA VAL A 166 -4.60 23.72 0.13
C VAL A 166 -4.36 24.83 1.16
N ASP A 167 -4.60 24.54 2.43
CA ASP A 167 -4.38 25.50 3.53
C ASP A 167 -2.95 26.02 3.55
N HIS A 168 -1.97 25.11 3.32
CA HIS A 168 -0.56 25.45 3.21
C HIS A 168 -0.30 26.40 2.04
N LEU A 169 -0.81 26.12 0.83
CA LEU A 169 -0.64 26.97 -0.34
C LEU A 169 -1.32 28.34 -0.14
N VAL A 170 -2.52 28.38 0.45
CA VAL A 170 -3.23 29.62 0.74
C VAL A 170 -2.49 30.46 1.79
N ALA A 171 -1.89 29.85 2.80
CA ALA A 171 -1.08 30.53 3.79
C ALA A 171 0.15 31.23 3.17
N HIS A 172 0.67 30.73 2.03
CA HIS A 172 1.75 31.36 1.26
C HIS A 172 1.28 32.37 0.22
N GLY A 173 -0.03 32.65 0.15
CA GLY A 173 -0.62 33.73 -0.66
C GLY A 173 -1.31 33.27 -1.93
N HIS A 174 -1.30 31.97 -2.26
CA HIS A 174 -1.91 31.46 -3.47
C HIS A 174 -3.44 31.52 -3.41
N ARG A 175 -4.07 31.91 -4.51
CA ARG A 175 -5.53 32.02 -4.67
C ARG A 175 -6.04 31.22 -5.86
N LEU A 176 -5.21 31.04 -6.88
CA LEU A 176 -5.48 30.22 -8.06
C LEU A 176 -4.62 28.95 -7.96
N ILE A 177 -5.22 27.89 -7.44
CA ILE A 177 -4.57 26.62 -7.16
C ILE A 177 -5.15 25.58 -8.11
N ALA A 178 -4.33 25.01 -8.98
CA ALA A 178 -4.76 23.92 -9.83
C ALA A 178 -4.67 22.57 -9.11
N TYR A 179 -5.49 21.62 -9.55
CA TYR A 179 -5.59 20.28 -8.99
C TYR A 179 -5.37 19.24 -10.10
N ILE A 180 -4.42 18.32 -9.88
CA ILE A 180 -4.17 17.18 -10.78
C ILE A 180 -4.31 15.89 -9.99
N SER A 181 -5.14 14.96 -10.46
CA SER A 181 -5.35 13.65 -9.84
C SER A 181 -5.60 12.58 -10.90
N ASP A 182 -5.69 11.33 -10.45
CA ASP A 182 -5.69 10.17 -11.32
C ASP A 182 -7.11 9.66 -11.68
N TYR A 183 -7.72 8.84 -10.83
CA TYR A 183 -8.95 8.10 -11.14
C TYR A 183 -10.16 8.64 -10.39
N PRO A 184 -11.08 9.36 -11.03
CA PRO A 184 -12.20 10.05 -10.35
C PRO A 184 -13.19 9.10 -9.67
N LEU A 185 -13.23 7.82 -10.07
CA LEU A 185 -14.10 6.81 -9.46
C LEU A 185 -13.51 6.17 -8.20
N VAL A 186 -12.19 6.26 -8.00
CA VAL A 186 -11.54 5.71 -6.80
C VAL A 186 -11.92 6.52 -5.57
N PRO A 187 -12.34 5.88 -4.46
CA PRO A 187 -12.79 6.58 -3.25
C PRO A 187 -11.77 7.56 -2.69
N THR A 188 -10.48 7.23 -2.65
CA THR A 188 -9.39 8.10 -2.17
C THR A 188 -9.25 9.35 -3.05
N SER A 189 -9.27 9.21 -4.38
CA SER A 189 -9.20 10.33 -5.31
C SER A 189 -10.41 11.26 -5.19
N ARG A 190 -11.62 10.70 -5.00
CA ARG A 190 -12.83 11.49 -4.73
C ARG A 190 -12.75 12.24 -3.41
N ALA A 191 -12.24 11.60 -2.36
CA ALA A 191 -12.09 12.22 -1.05
C ALA A 191 -11.08 13.38 -1.10
N ARG A 192 -9.94 13.21 -1.80
CA ARG A 192 -8.95 14.28 -2.00
C ARG A 192 -9.52 15.45 -2.77
N LEU A 193 -10.26 15.22 -3.86
CA LEU A 193 -10.92 16.28 -4.61
C LEU A 193 -11.99 17.00 -3.77
N ALA A 194 -12.74 16.29 -2.94
CA ALA A 194 -13.69 16.87 -2.02
C ALA A 194 -13.00 17.73 -0.94
N GLY A 195 -11.88 17.26 -0.39
CA GLY A 195 -11.02 17.99 0.56
C GLY A 195 -10.48 19.29 -0.05
N TYR A 196 -9.91 19.21 -1.26
CA TYR A 196 -9.46 20.38 -2.01
C TYR A 196 -10.58 21.40 -2.18
N ARG A 197 -11.75 21.00 -2.69
CA ARG A 197 -12.88 21.89 -2.91
C ARG A 197 -13.38 22.53 -1.61
N ARG A 198 -13.44 21.75 -0.54
CA ARG A 198 -13.86 22.21 0.78
C ARG A 198 -12.91 23.27 1.33
N ALA A 199 -11.61 23.04 1.25
CA ALA A 199 -10.60 24.00 1.72
C ALA A 199 -10.59 25.27 0.89
N MET A 200 -10.67 25.20 -0.45
CA MET A 200 -10.85 26.38 -1.31
C MET A 200 -12.05 27.21 -0.87
N ALA A 201 -13.21 26.58 -0.68
CA ALA A 201 -14.43 27.27 -0.23
C ALA A 201 -14.28 27.87 1.18
N ALA A 202 -13.62 27.20 2.12
CA ALA A 202 -13.37 27.71 3.47
C ALA A 202 -12.53 29.00 3.47
N HIS A 203 -11.65 29.16 2.48
CA HIS A 203 -10.88 30.39 2.26
C HIS A 203 -11.59 31.44 1.36
N GLY A 204 -12.86 31.21 1.00
CA GLY A 204 -13.60 32.09 0.09
C GLY A 204 -13.09 32.04 -1.35
N LEU A 205 -12.40 30.96 -1.73
CA LEU A 205 -11.86 30.76 -3.07
C LEU A 205 -12.75 29.82 -3.89
N THR A 206 -12.72 29.97 -5.21
CA THR A 206 -13.45 29.08 -6.12
C THR A 206 -12.52 27.99 -6.62
N ALA A 207 -12.94 26.73 -6.46
CA ALA A 207 -12.32 25.59 -7.14
C ALA A 207 -12.79 25.59 -8.61
N ASP A 208 -12.13 26.40 -9.44
CA ASP A 208 -12.50 26.59 -10.84
C ASP A 208 -12.32 25.29 -11.64
N PRO A 209 -13.38 24.78 -12.30
CA PRO A 209 -13.27 23.55 -13.10
C PRO A 209 -12.20 23.60 -14.20
N ARG A 210 -11.85 24.81 -14.70
CA ARG A 210 -10.78 25.00 -15.70
C ARG A 210 -9.42 24.53 -15.19
N PHE A 211 -9.20 24.57 -13.87
CA PHE A 211 -7.94 24.18 -13.21
C PHE A 211 -7.97 22.80 -12.58
N ILE A 212 -9.01 22.01 -12.82
CA ILE A 212 -9.12 20.64 -12.29
C ILE A 212 -8.87 19.65 -13.41
N ARG A 213 -7.89 18.76 -13.20
CA ARG A 213 -7.55 17.62 -14.07
C ARG A 213 -7.57 16.36 -13.21
N ALA A 214 -8.73 15.69 -13.14
CA ALA A 214 -8.96 14.55 -12.26
C ALA A 214 -8.95 13.19 -13.00
N GLU A 215 -8.42 13.14 -14.21
CA GLU A 215 -8.38 11.94 -15.07
C GLU A 215 -6.97 11.74 -15.66
N CYS A 216 -5.94 11.78 -14.81
CA CYS A 216 -4.54 11.61 -15.20
C CYS A 216 -3.99 10.27 -14.67
N PRO A 217 -4.33 9.13 -15.29
CA PRO A 217 -4.04 7.80 -14.76
C PRO A 217 -2.56 7.45 -14.67
N ASP A 218 -1.68 8.22 -15.29
CA ASP A 218 -0.24 7.98 -15.34
C ASP A 218 0.57 9.29 -15.45
N ALA A 219 1.90 9.14 -15.39
CA ALA A 219 2.81 10.27 -15.48
C ALA A 219 2.71 11.02 -16.83
N THR A 220 2.39 10.33 -17.93
CA THR A 220 2.29 10.94 -19.26
C THR A 220 1.09 11.87 -19.37
N SER A 221 -0.07 11.43 -18.91
CA SER A 221 -1.29 12.22 -18.88
C SER A 221 -1.19 13.38 -17.91
N ALA A 222 -0.56 13.17 -16.74
CA ALA A 222 -0.29 14.23 -15.77
C ALA A 222 0.68 15.28 -16.34
N ALA A 223 1.70 14.88 -17.09
CA ALA A 223 2.61 15.78 -17.81
C ALA A 223 1.89 16.62 -18.87
N ALA A 224 0.99 16.00 -19.63
CA ALA A 224 0.17 16.71 -20.63
C ALA A 224 -0.76 17.72 -19.94
N ALA A 225 -1.45 17.31 -18.88
CA ALA A 225 -2.31 18.17 -18.07
C ALA A 225 -1.55 19.39 -17.49
N THR A 226 -0.32 19.17 -17.01
CA THR A 226 0.53 20.25 -16.48
C THR A 226 0.87 21.28 -17.54
N ARG A 227 1.25 20.84 -18.75
CA ARG A 227 1.53 21.76 -19.88
C ARG A 227 0.30 22.53 -20.28
N ASP A 228 -0.85 21.86 -20.37
CA ASP A 228 -2.13 22.49 -20.73
C ASP A 228 -2.53 23.59 -19.73
N LEU A 229 -2.45 23.28 -18.43
CA LEU A 229 -2.75 24.23 -17.37
C LEU A 229 -1.84 25.48 -17.37
N LEU A 230 -0.60 25.35 -17.88
CA LEU A 230 0.41 26.41 -17.86
C LEU A 230 0.70 27.00 -19.25
N ALA A 231 -0.06 26.62 -20.29
CA ALA A 231 0.17 27.08 -21.67
C ALA A 231 -0.10 28.57 -21.92
N GLY A 232 -0.52 29.31 -20.92
CA GLY A 232 -0.60 30.79 -21.00
C GLY A 232 -1.79 31.36 -21.78
N ASN A 233 -2.82 30.55 -22.05
CA ASN A 233 -4.03 30.99 -22.75
C ASN A 233 -5.09 31.65 -21.85
N ASP A 234 -4.92 31.55 -20.54
CA ASP A 234 -5.79 32.18 -19.56
C ASP A 234 -5.24 33.55 -19.12
N SER A 235 -6.12 34.48 -18.92
CA SER A 235 -5.78 35.84 -18.38
C SER A 235 -5.23 35.76 -16.95
N ASP A 236 -5.61 34.69 -16.20
CA ASP A 236 -5.20 34.42 -14.84
C ASP A 236 -4.80 32.94 -14.70
N PRO A 237 -3.53 32.57 -14.98
CA PRO A 237 -3.06 31.19 -14.84
C PRO A 237 -2.93 30.80 -13.37
N PRO A 238 -2.97 29.49 -13.04
CA PRO A 238 -2.74 29.03 -11.67
C PRO A 238 -1.31 29.38 -11.23
N THR A 239 -1.18 29.85 -9.99
CA THR A 239 0.12 30.16 -9.36
C THR A 239 0.62 29.01 -8.49
N ALA A 240 -0.23 28.00 -8.26
CA ALA A 240 0.11 26.81 -7.49
C ALA A 240 -0.58 25.58 -8.05
N LEU A 241 0.01 24.42 -7.77
CA LEU A 241 -0.49 23.10 -8.14
C LEU A 241 -0.56 22.19 -6.91
N LEU A 242 -1.68 21.50 -6.74
CA LEU A 242 -1.78 20.30 -5.90
C LEU A 242 -1.80 19.05 -6.80
N SER A 243 -0.72 18.28 -6.76
CA SER A 243 -0.65 16.97 -7.40
C SER A 243 -1.13 15.91 -6.41
N ALA A 244 -2.38 15.47 -6.54
CA ALA A 244 -3.09 14.69 -5.53
C ALA A 244 -2.89 13.17 -5.63
N ALA A 245 -1.88 12.70 -6.36
CA ALA A 245 -1.48 11.29 -6.41
C ALA A 245 0.00 11.19 -6.76
N THR A 246 0.73 10.28 -6.11
CA THR A 246 2.18 10.08 -6.35
C THR A 246 2.48 9.83 -7.83
N ARG A 247 1.66 9.01 -8.51
CA ARG A 247 1.82 8.73 -9.94
C ARG A 247 1.68 9.98 -10.82
N CYS A 248 0.83 10.93 -10.44
CA CYS A 248 0.71 12.22 -11.11
C CYS A 248 1.95 13.07 -10.86
N SER A 249 2.47 13.07 -9.64
CA SER A 249 3.65 13.83 -9.26
C SER A 249 4.88 13.44 -10.08
N LEU A 250 5.00 12.16 -10.47
CA LEU A 250 6.05 11.67 -11.37
C LEU A 250 5.93 12.22 -12.81
N GLY A 251 4.80 12.78 -13.17
CA GLY A 251 4.62 13.51 -14.44
C GLY A 251 4.71 15.03 -14.27
N VAL A 252 4.10 15.57 -13.21
CA VAL A 252 4.04 17.01 -12.91
C VAL A 252 5.44 17.57 -12.68
N VAL A 253 6.19 16.99 -11.75
CA VAL A 253 7.50 17.51 -11.31
C VAL A 253 8.51 17.60 -12.47
N PRO A 254 8.79 16.53 -13.23
CA PRO A 254 9.71 16.62 -14.36
C PRO A 254 9.23 17.59 -15.46
N THR A 255 7.90 17.74 -15.61
CA THR A 255 7.34 18.67 -16.60
C THR A 255 7.58 20.11 -16.20
N LEU A 256 7.36 20.49 -14.95
CA LEU A 256 7.65 21.86 -14.47
C LEU A 256 9.12 22.22 -14.68
N HIS A 257 10.04 21.32 -14.37
CA HIS A 257 11.48 21.52 -14.64
C HIS A 257 11.77 21.64 -16.13
N ALA A 258 11.20 20.77 -16.96
CA ALA A 258 11.46 20.75 -18.40
C ALA A 258 10.97 22.02 -19.13
N ILE A 259 9.86 22.62 -18.65
CA ILE A 259 9.32 23.85 -19.24
C ILE A 259 9.81 25.11 -18.51
N GLY A 260 10.72 24.98 -17.52
CA GLY A 260 11.29 26.11 -16.79
C GLY A 260 10.29 26.83 -15.85
N ARG A 261 9.25 26.14 -15.37
CA ARG A 261 8.20 26.69 -14.50
C ARG A 261 8.33 26.21 -13.06
N THR A 262 9.56 26.20 -12.54
CA THR A 262 9.82 25.92 -11.12
C THR A 262 9.45 27.06 -10.18
N ASP A 263 8.93 28.16 -10.72
CA ASP A 263 8.28 29.29 -10.04
C ASP A 263 6.86 28.99 -9.56
N ILE A 264 6.20 27.98 -10.14
CA ILE A 264 4.87 27.54 -9.72
C ILE A 264 4.99 26.79 -8.39
N ALA A 265 4.23 27.24 -7.37
CA ALA A 265 4.19 26.52 -6.10
C ALA A 265 3.60 25.13 -6.29
N LEU A 266 4.19 24.14 -5.61
CA LEU A 266 3.80 22.74 -5.79
C LEU A 266 3.73 22.02 -4.45
N VAL A 267 2.60 21.38 -4.19
CA VAL A 267 2.46 20.35 -3.16
C VAL A 267 2.10 19.02 -3.83
N CYS A 268 2.85 17.97 -3.52
CA CYS A 268 2.60 16.62 -4.01
C CYS A 268 2.01 15.73 -2.92
N PHE A 269 1.04 14.90 -3.28
CA PHE A 269 0.49 13.88 -2.40
C PHE A 269 1.32 12.59 -2.52
N GLY A 270 1.88 12.14 -1.39
CA GLY A 270 2.86 11.07 -1.30
C GLY A 270 4.29 11.53 -1.51
N ASP A 271 5.19 11.06 -0.66
CA ASP A 271 6.62 11.28 -0.83
C ASP A 271 7.19 10.34 -1.91
N PHE A 272 8.27 10.72 -2.55
CA PHE A 272 8.95 9.91 -3.56
C PHE A 272 10.45 10.17 -3.55
N ALA A 273 11.20 9.19 -4.06
CA ALA A 273 12.65 9.26 -4.08
C ALA A 273 13.16 10.54 -4.78
N MET A 274 14.15 11.19 -4.17
CA MET A 274 14.82 12.41 -4.65
C MET A 274 13.96 13.69 -4.58
N ALA A 275 12.76 13.67 -4.03
CA ALA A 275 11.90 14.86 -3.92
C ALA A 275 12.57 16.00 -3.11
N ASP A 276 13.38 15.64 -2.13
CA ASP A 276 14.17 16.55 -1.27
C ASP A 276 15.44 17.11 -1.93
N LEU A 277 15.92 16.47 -3.00
CA LEU A 277 17.16 16.86 -3.71
C LEU A 277 16.92 17.82 -4.86
N LEU A 278 15.66 18.03 -5.25
CA LEU A 278 15.29 18.95 -6.33
C LEU A 278 15.45 20.42 -5.87
N GLN A 279 15.43 21.35 -6.82
CA GLN A 279 15.51 22.79 -6.54
C GLN A 279 14.36 23.53 -7.24
N PRO A 280 13.37 24.03 -6.47
CA PRO A 280 13.20 23.83 -5.01
C PRO A 280 12.89 22.38 -4.65
N GLY A 281 13.19 21.94 -3.41
CA GLY A 281 12.77 20.63 -2.90
C GLY A 281 11.24 20.53 -2.91
N VAL A 282 10.71 19.35 -3.22
CA VAL A 282 9.26 19.17 -3.37
C VAL A 282 8.58 19.02 -2.02
N THR A 283 7.70 19.97 -1.69
CA THR A 283 6.80 19.90 -0.52
C THR A 283 5.78 18.80 -0.73
N VAL A 284 5.62 17.93 0.26
CA VAL A 284 4.76 16.75 0.14
C VAL A 284 3.78 16.61 1.30
N VAL A 285 2.62 16.04 1.01
CA VAL A 285 1.74 15.44 1.99
C VAL A 285 2.16 13.97 2.10
N ASP A 286 2.98 13.66 3.11
CA ASP A 286 3.47 12.29 3.35
C ASP A 286 2.40 11.49 4.10
N HIS A 287 1.87 10.48 3.46
CA HIS A 287 0.90 9.53 4.00
C HIS A 287 1.52 8.16 4.30
N SER A 288 2.82 8.16 4.52
CA SER A 288 3.64 7.00 4.93
C SER A 288 3.06 5.62 4.62
N ALA A 289 3.33 5.13 3.42
CA ALA A 289 2.93 3.78 3.00
C ALA A 289 3.45 2.70 3.96
N GLU A 290 4.64 2.94 4.53
CA GLU A 290 5.26 2.07 5.53
C GLU A 290 4.43 2.02 6.82
N ALA A 291 3.95 3.17 7.29
CA ALA A 291 3.12 3.23 8.50
C ALA A 291 1.76 2.54 8.27
N VAL A 292 1.15 2.73 7.08
CA VAL A 292 -0.08 2.03 6.69
C VAL A 292 0.16 0.52 6.64
N GLY A 293 1.25 0.07 6.01
CA GLY A 293 1.62 -1.35 5.93
C GLY A 293 1.86 -1.99 7.30
N ALA A 294 2.61 -1.31 8.17
CA ALA A 294 2.87 -1.79 9.54
C ALA A 294 1.59 -1.87 10.38
N ALA A 295 0.72 -0.85 10.31
CA ALA A 295 -0.56 -0.86 10.99
C ALA A 295 -1.48 -1.98 10.47
N ALA A 296 -1.50 -2.20 9.14
CA ALA A 296 -2.28 -3.25 8.52
C ALA A 296 -1.80 -4.65 8.92
N ALA A 297 -0.48 -4.90 8.96
CA ALA A 297 0.09 -6.16 9.42
C ALA A 297 -0.25 -6.41 10.90
N THR A 298 -0.12 -5.38 11.74
CA THR A 298 -0.50 -5.47 13.16
C THR A 298 -1.99 -5.82 13.32
N ARG A 299 -2.86 -5.09 12.60
CA ARG A 299 -4.31 -5.36 12.69
C ARG A 299 -4.68 -6.73 12.16
N LEU A 300 -4.03 -7.20 11.10
CA LEU A 300 -4.24 -8.55 10.58
C LEU A 300 -3.81 -9.62 11.58
N ALA A 301 -2.68 -9.44 12.27
CA ALA A 301 -2.23 -10.35 13.32
C ALA A 301 -3.24 -10.42 14.49
N GLU A 302 -3.79 -9.27 14.92
CA GLU A 302 -4.86 -9.21 15.93
C GLU A 302 -6.12 -9.94 15.45
N ARG A 303 -6.53 -9.73 14.19
CA ARG A 303 -7.71 -10.40 13.60
C ARG A 303 -7.53 -11.90 13.49
N ILE A 304 -6.31 -12.38 13.19
CA ILE A 304 -5.98 -13.81 13.17
C ILE A 304 -6.07 -14.41 14.57
N ALA A 305 -5.57 -13.69 15.58
CA ALA A 305 -5.60 -14.16 16.97
C ALA A 305 -7.00 -14.10 17.60
N HIS A 306 -7.79 -13.12 17.20
CA HIS A 306 -9.10 -12.80 17.76
C HIS A 306 -10.14 -12.55 16.65
N PRO A 307 -10.66 -13.61 16.00
CA PRO A 307 -11.60 -13.48 14.86
C PRO A 307 -12.88 -12.71 15.18
N ASP A 308 -13.32 -12.74 16.42
CA ASP A 308 -14.60 -12.16 16.87
C ASP A 308 -14.52 -10.65 17.21
N LEU A 309 -13.35 -10.01 17.02
CA LEU A 309 -13.25 -8.57 17.24
C LEU A 309 -14.20 -7.81 16.31
N PRO A 310 -14.83 -6.71 16.74
CA PRO A 310 -15.61 -5.88 15.83
C PRO A 310 -14.72 -5.27 14.74
N ALA A 311 -15.28 -5.05 13.56
CA ALA A 311 -14.61 -4.33 12.50
C ALA A 311 -14.32 -2.88 12.93
N SER A 312 -13.20 -2.33 12.54
CA SER A 312 -12.77 -0.98 12.93
C SER A 312 -12.04 -0.27 11.78
N ILE A 313 -12.14 1.06 11.77
CA ILE A 313 -11.35 1.91 10.86
C ILE A 313 -10.18 2.50 11.65
N ILE A 314 -8.99 2.27 11.17
CA ILE A 314 -7.73 2.76 11.74
C ILE A 314 -7.19 3.83 10.82
N HIS A 315 -7.18 5.08 11.27
CA HIS A 315 -6.58 6.18 10.54
C HIS A 315 -5.11 6.34 10.90
N VAL A 316 -4.25 6.23 9.88
CA VAL A 316 -2.81 6.51 10.02
C VAL A 316 -2.58 8.01 9.86
N PRO A 317 -1.82 8.65 10.75
CA PRO A 317 -1.54 10.09 10.65
C PRO A 317 -0.79 10.44 9.36
N VAL A 318 -1.15 11.60 8.81
CA VAL A 318 -0.51 12.22 7.64
C VAL A 318 0.32 13.41 8.10
N ARG A 319 1.41 13.73 7.39
CA ARG A 319 2.24 14.89 7.64
C ARG A 319 2.45 15.70 6.36
N LEU A 320 2.28 17.01 6.43
CA LEU A 320 2.80 17.91 5.42
C LEU A 320 4.28 18.18 5.75
N ILE A 321 5.16 17.96 4.77
CA ILE A 321 6.61 18.15 4.88
C ILE A 321 7.02 19.28 3.93
N PRO A 322 7.23 20.51 4.45
CA PRO A 322 7.71 21.64 3.65
C PRO A 322 9.16 21.41 3.17
N ARG A 323 9.44 21.69 1.89
CA ARG A 323 10.77 21.54 1.28
C ARG A 323 11.13 22.66 0.30
N GLY A 324 10.30 23.70 0.20
CA GLY A 324 10.54 24.87 -0.63
C GLY A 324 9.58 25.07 -1.79
N SER A 325 9.10 24.02 -2.46
CA SER A 325 8.20 24.21 -3.61
C SER A 325 6.82 24.69 -3.20
N GLY A 326 6.28 24.26 -2.06
CA GLY A 326 4.98 24.70 -1.55
C GLY A 326 5.03 26.08 -0.85
N GLU A 327 6.21 26.60 -0.58
CA GLU A 327 6.50 27.84 0.13
C GLU A 327 6.81 29.00 -0.81
N LEU A 328 6.84 28.78 -2.12
CA LEU A 328 6.94 29.84 -3.13
C LEU A 328 5.79 30.83 -2.96
N ARG A 329 5.98 32.05 -3.42
CA ARG A 329 4.91 33.07 -3.43
C ARG A 329 4.43 33.30 -4.86
N PRO A 330 3.14 33.70 -5.05
CA PRO A 330 2.59 34.00 -6.37
C PRO A 330 3.28 35.16 -7.06
#